data_b1f38df8ebffa2c340f6c685c765e18e
#
_entry.id   b1f38df8ebffa2c340f6c685c765e18e
#
_cell.length_a   1.000
_cell.length_b   1.000
_cell.length_c   1.000
_cell.angle_alpha   90.00
_cell.angle_beta   90.00
_cell.angle_gamma   90.00
#
_symmetry.space_group_name_H-M   'P 1'
#
loop_
_entity.id
_entity.type
_entity.pdbx_description
1 polymer ?
#
loop_
_entity_poly.entity_id
_entity_poly.type
_entity_poly.pdbx_seq_one_letter_code
_entity_poly.pdbx_strand_id
1 'polypeptide(L)'
;MSQNNPLTALLETQPFVVLDGAMATELEARGCNLADSLWSAKVLMENPELIRDVHLDYFRAGAQVAITASYQATPDGFAARGLDEAQSRALIGKSVELARKAREAYLAENPQAGALLVAGSVGPYGAYLADGSEYRGDYTRSAEVFAAFHRPRVEALLDAGADLLACETLPSFAEIKALADLLTAYPRARAWFSFTLRDSEHLSDGTPLRDVVAALAHYPQVIALGINCIALENTTAALQHLQSLTTLPLVVYPNSGEHYDAVSKTWHHHGEACETLAGYLPQWLGAGAKLIGGCCRTTPKDIADLNAQR
;
A
#
# COMPACT_ATOMS: atom_id res chain seq x y z
N MET A 1 -21.68 2.08 -19.46
CA MET A 1 -20.34 1.60 -19.85
C MET A 1 -19.57 1.30 -18.58
N SER A 2 -19.14 0.05 -18.37
CA SER A 2 -18.36 -0.32 -17.21
C SER A 2 -17.07 0.47 -17.25
N GLN A 3 -16.90 1.39 -16.32
CA GLN A 3 -15.62 2.02 -16.10
C GLN A 3 -14.64 0.90 -15.73
N ASN A 4 -13.45 0.96 -16.31
CA ASN A 4 -12.42 -0.07 -16.18
C ASN A 4 -11.90 -0.14 -14.75
N ASN A 5 -12.69 -0.72 -13.85
CA ASN A 5 -12.31 -0.96 -12.45
C ASN A 5 -11.67 -2.35 -12.35
N PRO A 6 -10.35 -2.43 -12.13
CA PRO A 6 -9.65 -3.73 -12.11
C PRO A 6 -10.07 -4.65 -10.97
N LEU A 7 -10.72 -4.13 -9.93
CA LEU A 7 -11.18 -4.95 -8.79
C LEU A 7 -12.52 -5.65 -9.07
N THR A 8 -13.32 -5.16 -10.01
CA THR A 8 -14.68 -5.67 -10.23
C THR A 8 -14.69 -7.17 -10.53
N ALA A 9 -13.87 -7.60 -11.48
CA ALA A 9 -13.84 -9.02 -11.88
C ALA A 9 -13.46 -9.94 -10.73
N LEU A 10 -12.52 -9.52 -9.88
CA LEU A 10 -12.09 -10.31 -8.72
C LEU A 10 -13.18 -10.36 -7.65
N LEU A 11 -13.82 -9.25 -7.35
CA LEU A 11 -14.83 -9.16 -6.29
C LEU A 11 -16.16 -9.80 -6.66
N GLU A 12 -16.44 -10.00 -7.95
CA GLU A 12 -17.63 -10.71 -8.42
C GLU A 12 -17.53 -12.23 -8.20
N THR A 13 -16.31 -12.78 -8.12
CA THR A 13 -16.07 -14.22 -8.06
C THR A 13 -15.55 -14.72 -6.74
N GLN A 14 -15.20 -13.84 -5.80
CA GLN A 14 -14.60 -14.22 -4.53
C GLN A 14 -14.96 -13.23 -3.42
N PRO A 15 -14.94 -13.68 -2.13
CA PRO A 15 -15.38 -12.83 -1.03
C PRO A 15 -14.43 -11.67 -0.74
N PHE A 16 -13.14 -11.83 -1.02
CA PHE A 16 -12.13 -10.79 -0.84
C PHE A 16 -10.93 -11.02 -1.74
N VAL A 17 -10.17 -9.96 -1.99
CA VAL A 17 -8.92 -9.97 -2.76
C VAL A 17 -7.75 -10.04 -1.79
N VAL A 18 -6.80 -10.92 -2.05
CA VAL A 18 -5.60 -11.09 -1.21
C VAL A 18 -4.52 -10.14 -1.72
N LEU A 19 -4.08 -9.23 -0.87
CA LEU A 19 -2.93 -8.34 -1.12
C LEU A 19 -1.63 -9.04 -0.69
N ASP A 20 -0.50 -8.44 -1.03
CA ASP A 20 0.81 -8.90 -0.57
C ASP A 20 1.09 -8.43 0.88
N GLY A 21 2.32 -8.67 1.32
CA GLY A 21 2.81 -8.26 2.63
C GLY A 21 4.08 -7.42 2.53
N ALA A 22 4.85 -7.36 3.62
CA ALA A 22 6.02 -6.51 3.75
C ALA A 22 7.12 -6.85 2.72
N MET A 23 7.67 -5.82 2.09
CA MET A 23 8.84 -5.94 1.21
C MET A 23 10.14 -5.89 2.02
N ALA A 24 10.25 -4.93 2.94
CA ALA A 24 11.49 -4.65 3.66
C ALA A 24 12.03 -5.87 4.43
N THR A 25 11.20 -6.49 5.26
CA THR A 25 11.62 -7.64 6.06
C THR A 25 12.04 -8.85 5.22
N GLU A 26 11.40 -9.05 4.06
CA GLU A 26 11.79 -10.12 3.15
C GLU A 26 13.13 -9.83 2.47
N LEU A 27 13.41 -8.56 2.14
CA LEU A 27 14.72 -8.15 1.62
C LEU A 27 15.81 -8.31 2.67
N GLU A 28 15.54 -7.96 3.92
CA GLU A 28 16.49 -8.18 5.04
C GLU A 28 16.80 -9.68 5.21
N ALA A 29 15.78 -10.52 5.14
CA ALA A 29 15.95 -11.99 5.21
C ALA A 29 16.82 -12.53 4.07
N ARG A 30 16.91 -11.81 2.95
CA ARG A 30 17.76 -12.14 1.81
C ARG A 30 19.14 -11.48 1.86
N GLY A 31 19.49 -10.83 2.98
CA GLY A 31 20.79 -10.23 3.20
C GLY A 31 20.93 -8.76 2.82
N CYS A 32 19.85 -8.08 2.46
CA CYS A 32 19.89 -6.65 2.18
C CYS A 32 20.06 -5.84 3.46
N ASN A 33 20.95 -4.84 3.42
CA ASN A 33 21.09 -3.86 4.49
C ASN A 33 20.15 -2.69 4.20
N LEU A 34 19.12 -2.52 5.03
CA LEU A 34 18.10 -1.47 4.88
C LEU A 34 18.32 -0.30 5.87
N ALA A 35 19.53 -0.11 6.38
CA ALA A 35 19.85 0.97 7.30
C ALA A 35 19.78 2.37 6.68
N ASP A 36 19.69 2.45 5.37
CA ASP A 36 19.58 3.69 4.60
C ASP A 36 18.13 4.16 4.57
N SER A 37 17.89 5.47 4.77
CA SER A 37 16.55 6.06 4.70
C SER A 37 15.89 5.91 3.32
N LEU A 38 16.70 5.74 2.26
CA LEU A 38 16.23 5.47 0.88
C LEU A 38 16.61 4.06 0.45
N TRP A 39 16.45 3.06 1.34
CA TRP A 39 16.82 1.68 1.08
C TRP A 39 16.16 1.12 -0.20
N SER A 40 14.92 1.50 -0.47
CA SER A 40 14.21 1.02 -1.67
C SER A 40 14.89 1.49 -2.95
N ALA A 41 15.37 2.74 -2.98
CA ALA A 41 16.14 3.25 -4.12
C ALA A 41 17.43 2.47 -4.31
N LYS A 42 18.14 2.23 -3.20
CA LYS A 42 19.40 1.49 -3.23
C LYS A 42 19.19 0.08 -3.78
N VAL A 43 18.17 -0.63 -3.31
CA VAL A 43 17.88 -1.99 -3.78
C VAL A 43 17.41 -1.99 -5.24
N LEU A 44 16.60 -1.01 -5.66
CA LEU A 44 16.19 -0.86 -7.05
C LEU A 44 17.38 -0.68 -8.00
N MET A 45 18.42 0.02 -7.55
CA MET A 45 19.62 0.24 -8.36
C MET A 45 20.59 -0.93 -8.33
N GLU A 46 20.85 -1.49 -7.15
CA GLU A 46 21.93 -2.46 -6.94
C GLU A 46 21.50 -3.92 -7.04
N ASN A 47 20.28 -4.24 -6.56
CA ASN A 47 19.79 -5.61 -6.48
C ASN A 47 18.31 -5.72 -6.87
N PRO A 48 17.92 -5.24 -8.07
CA PRO A 48 16.51 -5.22 -8.46
C PRO A 48 15.87 -6.61 -8.52
N GLU A 49 16.66 -7.64 -8.84
CA GLU A 49 16.18 -9.03 -8.93
C GLU A 49 15.64 -9.54 -7.58
N LEU A 50 16.15 -9.05 -6.45
CA LEU A 50 15.64 -9.44 -5.13
C LEU A 50 14.22 -8.92 -4.90
N ILE A 51 13.90 -7.72 -5.39
CA ILE A 51 12.55 -7.18 -5.34
C ILE A 51 11.60 -8.04 -6.16
N ARG A 52 12.00 -8.42 -7.38
CA ARG A 52 11.22 -9.33 -8.21
C ARG A 52 10.97 -10.66 -7.47
N ASP A 53 11.99 -11.22 -6.85
CA ASP A 53 11.89 -12.50 -6.15
C ASP A 53 10.94 -12.43 -4.95
N VAL A 54 10.93 -11.32 -4.21
CA VAL A 54 9.97 -11.11 -3.12
C VAL A 54 8.54 -11.02 -3.66
N HIS A 55 8.32 -10.29 -4.75
CA HIS A 55 7.00 -10.25 -5.38
C HIS A 55 6.55 -11.65 -5.81
N LEU A 56 7.45 -12.45 -6.38
CA LEU A 56 7.14 -13.81 -6.80
C LEU A 56 6.77 -14.69 -5.60
N ASP A 57 7.48 -14.58 -4.48
CA ASP A 57 7.15 -15.31 -3.26
C ASP A 57 5.73 -14.97 -2.76
N TYR A 58 5.33 -13.70 -2.84
CA TYR A 58 3.98 -13.31 -2.46
C TYR A 58 2.92 -13.83 -3.42
N PHE A 59 3.16 -13.80 -4.73
CA PHE A 59 2.24 -14.42 -5.68
C PHE A 59 2.11 -15.94 -5.42
N ARG A 60 3.20 -16.62 -5.14
CA ARG A 60 3.20 -18.05 -4.79
C ARG A 60 2.44 -18.32 -3.48
N ALA A 61 2.44 -17.38 -2.56
CA ALA A 61 1.66 -17.46 -1.32
C ALA A 61 0.16 -17.22 -1.55
N GLY A 62 -0.23 -16.73 -2.71
CA GLY A 62 -1.63 -16.48 -3.06
C GLY A 62 -2.01 -15.01 -3.17
N ALA A 63 -1.06 -14.08 -3.06
CA ALA A 63 -1.34 -12.67 -3.30
C ALA A 63 -1.86 -12.48 -4.73
N GLN A 64 -2.90 -11.67 -4.86
CA GLN A 64 -3.51 -11.32 -6.14
C GLN A 64 -3.15 -9.90 -6.57
N VAL A 65 -2.61 -9.12 -5.66
CA VAL A 65 -2.14 -7.75 -5.90
C VAL A 65 -0.73 -7.61 -5.32
N ALA A 66 0.22 -7.23 -6.17
CA ALA A 66 1.56 -6.83 -5.73
C ALA A 66 1.62 -5.31 -5.65
N ILE A 67 2.04 -4.79 -4.52
CA ILE A 67 2.25 -3.35 -4.30
C ILE A 67 3.72 -3.05 -4.60
N THR A 68 3.99 -2.11 -5.50
CA THR A 68 5.35 -1.85 -5.99
C THR A 68 6.26 -1.23 -4.93
N ALA A 69 7.58 -1.44 -5.06
CA ALA A 69 8.61 -0.87 -4.18
C ALA A 69 8.87 0.61 -4.51
N SER A 70 7.82 1.42 -4.53
CA SER A 70 7.85 2.84 -4.91
C SER A 70 7.29 3.79 -3.84
N TYR A 71 7.09 3.31 -2.64
CA TYR A 71 6.49 4.07 -1.54
C TYR A 71 7.22 5.39 -1.26
N GLN A 72 8.56 5.39 -1.28
CA GLN A 72 9.39 6.58 -1.09
C GLN A 72 10.08 7.03 -2.37
N ALA A 73 9.71 6.48 -3.52
CA ALA A 73 10.37 6.73 -4.80
C ALA A 73 9.84 8.02 -5.44
N THR A 74 10.55 9.12 -5.24
CA THR A 74 10.20 10.44 -5.81
C THR A 74 11.45 11.16 -6.28
N PRO A 75 11.34 12.06 -7.28
CA PRO A 75 12.46 12.90 -7.67
C PRO A 75 13.05 13.70 -6.50
N ASP A 76 12.18 14.23 -5.62
CA ASP A 76 12.64 14.97 -4.44
C ASP A 76 13.47 14.08 -3.50
N GLY A 77 13.02 12.86 -3.23
CA GLY A 77 13.75 11.91 -2.40
C GLY A 77 15.05 11.45 -3.05
N PHE A 78 15.03 11.17 -4.35
CA PHE A 78 16.20 10.69 -5.08
C PHE A 78 17.23 11.77 -5.38
N ALA A 79 16.84 13.05 -5.34
CA ALA A 79 17.77 14.16 -5.53
C ALA A 79 18.93 14.12 -4.50
N ALA A 80 18.67 13.66 -3.28
CA ALA A 80 19.69 13.50 -2.25
C ALA A 80 20.78 12.47 -2.64
N ARG A 81 20.48 11.59 -3.60
CA ARG A 81 21.42 10.60 -4.15
C ARG A 81 22.02 11.05 -5.50
N GLY A 82 21.81 12.28 -5.90
CA GLY A 82 22.33 12.83 -7.13
C GLY A 82 21.60 12.36 -8.38
N LEU A 83 20.39 11.81 -8.26
CA LEU A 83 19.60 11.41 -9.41
C LEU A 83 18.77 12.59 -9.92
N ASP A 84 18.74 12.75 -11.24
CA ASP A 84 17.87 13.72 -11.88
C ASP A 84 16.44 13.20 -12.03
N GLU A 85 15.52 14.01 -12.54
CA GLU A 85 14.13 13.61 -12.68
C GLU A 85 13.96 12.43 -13.63
N ALA A 86 14.68 12.40 -14.75
CA ALA A 86 14.59 11.31 -15.71
C ALA A 86 15.06 9.99 -15.09
N GLN A 87 16.17 10.01 -14.35
CA GLN A 87 16.67 8.84 -13.65
C GLN A 87 15.70 8.38 -12.56
N SER A 88 15.10 9.32 -11.83
CA SER A 88 14.09 9.03 -10.79
C SER A 88 12.85 8.37 -11.40
N ARG A 89 12.32 8.92 -12.49
CA ARG A 89 11.19 8.33 -13.21
C ARG A 89 11.50 6.93 -13.73
N ALA A 90 12.71 6.71 -14.22
CA ALA A 90 13.14 5.38 -14.68
C ALA A 90 13.13 4.34 -13.54
N LEU A 91 13.61 4.71 -12.35
CA LEU A 91 13.59 3.83 -11.18
C LEU A 91 12.16 3.54 -10.69
N ILE A 92 11.30 4.54 -10.71
CA ILE A 92 9.89 4.36 -10.36
C ILE A 92 9.23 3.36 -11.33
N GLY A 93 9.45 3.54 -12.64
CA GLY A 93 8.95 2.62 -13.65
C GLY A 93 9.51 1.22 -13.49
N LYS A 94 10.77 1.11 -13.09
CA LYS A 94 11.42 -0.19 -12.81
C LYS A 94 10.71 -0.95 -11.68
N SER A 95 10.22 -0.25 -10.65
CA SER A 95 9.48 -0.91 -9.57
C SER A 95 8.23 -1.63 -10.10
N VAL A 96 7.54 -1.05 -11.06
CA VAL A 96 6.39 -1.67 -11.74
C VAL A 96 6.84 -2.85 -12.60
N GLU A 97 7.89 -2.66 -13.38
CA GLU A 97 8.45 -3.71 -14.25
C GLU A 97 8.81 -4.97 -13.46
N LEU A 98 9.45 -4.83 -12.31
CA LEU A 98 9.82 -5.95 -11.45
C LEU A 98 8.60 -6.73 -10.94
N ALA A 99 7.55 -6.04 -10.52
CA ALA A 99 6.30 -6.67 -10.11
C ALA A 99 5.63 -7.39 -11.29
N ARG A 100 5.64 -6.79 -12.47
CA ARG A 100 5.09 -7.39 -13.69
C ARG A 100 5.89 -8.63 -14.11
N LYS A 101 7.21 -8.61 -14.02
CA LYS A 101 8.07 -9.78 -14.30
C LYS A 101 7.78 -10.92 -13.33
N ALA A 102 7.58 -10.62 -12.05
CA ALA A 102 7.20 -11.63 -11.07
C ALA A 102 5.83 -12.24 -11.41
N ARG A 103 4.88 -11.42 -11.81
CA ARG A 103 3.55 -11.88 -12.27
C ARG A 103 3.67 -12.82 -13.47
N GLU A 104 4.45 -12.45 -14.46
CA GLU A 104 4.68 -13.27 -15.66
C GLU A 104 5.32 -14.63 -15.30
N ALA A 105 6.32 -14.63 -14.41
CA ALA A 105 6.96 -15.85 -13.93
C ALA A 105 5.97 -16.76 -13.20
N TYR A 106 5.14 -16.18 -12.34
CA TYR A 106 4.12 -16.94 -11.63
C TYR A 106 3.06 -17.52 -12.57
N LEU A 107 2.61 -16.75 -13.56
CA LEU A 107 1.62 -17.23 -14.55
C LEU A 107 2.20 -18.32 -15.44
N ALA A 108 3.50 -18.30 -15.71
CA ALA A 108 4.17 -19.39 -16.44
C ALA A 108 4.16 -20.69 -15.61
N GLU A 109 4.32 -20.60 -14.29
CA GLU A 109 4.20 -21.74 -13.38
C GLU A 109 2.76 -22.20 -13.19
N ASN A 110 1.81 -21.29 -13.27
CA ASN A 110 0.40 -21.50 -12.95
C ASN A 110 -0.51 -20.90 -14.03
N PRO A 111 -0.58 -21.51 -15.24
CA PRO A 111 -1.35 -20.93 -16.36
C PRO A 111 -2.85 -20.79 -16.08
N GLN A 112 -3.36 -21.50 -15.05
CA GLN A 112 -4.78 -21.46 -14.66
C GLN A 112 -5.08 -20.41 -13.58
N ALA A 113 -4.08 -19.67 -13.12
CA ALA A 113 -4.29 -18.61 -12.15
C ALA A 113 -5.24 -17.55 -12.72
N GLY A 114 -6.10 -17.01 -11.87
CA GLY A 114 -6.98 -15.91 -12.22
C GLY A 114 -6.24 -14.58 -12.38
N ALA A 115 -6.99 -13.49 -12.41
CA ALA A 115 -6.42 -12.16 -12.56
C ALA A 115 -5.46 -11.80 -11.42
N LEU A 116 -4.31 -11.24 -11.78
CA LEU A 116 -3.31 -10.72 -10.86
C LEU A 116 -3.04 -9.27 -11.23
N LEU A 117 -2.91 -8.41 -10.22
CA LEU A 117 -2.78 -6.97 -10.40
C LEU A 117 -1.46 -6.44 -9.83
N VAL A 118 -0.98 -5.36 -10.41
CA VAL A 118 0.15 -4.57 -9.91
C VAL A 118 -0.38 -3.21 -9.50
N ALA A 119 -0.28 -2.88 -8.21
CA ALA A 119 -0.67 -1.59 -7.66
C ALA A 119 0.57 -0.73 -7.43
N GLY A 120 0.59 0.45 -8.04
CA GLY A 120 1.68 1.39 -7.88
C GLY A 120 1.59 2.11 -6.53
N SER A 121 2.59 1.91 -5.68
CA SER A 121 2.63 2.53 -4.35
C SER A 121 2.92 4.03 -4.44
N VAL A 122 2.05 4.84 -3.82
CA VAL A 122 2.17 6.28 -3.69
C VAL A 122 2.10 6.62 -2.19
N GLY A 123 3.27 6.75 -1.58
CA GLY A 123 3.38 7.12 -0.17
C GLY A 123 3.24 8.64 0.04
N PRO A 124 2.99 9.08 1.30
CA PRO A 124 2.74 10.48 1.60
C PRO A 124 4.01 11.33 1.62
N TYR A 125 3.82 12.64 1.56
CA TYR A 125 4.88 13.62 1.74
C TYR A 125 5.60 13.44 3.08
N GLY A 126 4.86 13.06 4.12
CA GLY A 126 5.45 12.80 5.44
C GLY A 126 6.50 11.69 5.44
N ALA A 127 6.37 10.69 4.58
CA ALA A 127 7.39 9.64 4.42
C ALA A 127 8.68 10.20 3.80
N TYR A 128 8.57 11.16 2.91
CA TYR A 128 9.74 11.86 2.34
C TYR A 128 10.51 12.64 3.42
N LEU A 129 9.81 13.23 4.39
CA LEU A 129 10.44 13.97 5.48
C LEU A 129 11.29 13.07 6.40
N ALA A 130 11.03 11.77 6.41
CA ALA A 130 11.80 10.75 7.17
C ALA A 130 11.88 11.02 8.69
N ASP A 131 10.82 11.58 9.27
CA ASP A 131 10.74 11.97 10.68
C ASP A 131 9.52 11.36 11.40
N GLY A 132 8.83 10.42 10.77
CA GLY A 132 7.62 9.81 11.30
C GLY A 132 6.35 10.62 11.06
N SER A 133 6.42 11.70 10.29
CA SER A 133 5.26 12.56 9.99
C SER A 133 4.12 11.83 9.29
N GLU A 134 4.40 10.72 8.60
CA GLU A 134 3.39 9.87 7.96
C GLU A 134 2.42 9.24 8.97
N TYR A 135 2.78 9.24 10.24
CA TYR A 135 1.93 8.75 11.33
C TYR A 135 1.34 9.86 12.20
N ARG A 136 1.72 11.12 11.96
CA ARG A 136 1.23 12.28 12.72
C ARG A 136 0.42 13.26 11.89
N GLY A 137 0.76 13.41 10.62
CA GLY A 137 0.10 14.38 9.73
C GLY A 137 0.33 15.83 10.12
N ASP A 138 1.44 16.12 10.81
CA ASP A 138 1.74 17.43 11.39
C ASP A 138 2.56 18.35 10.47
N TYR A 139 2.52 18.09 9.18
CA TYR A 139 3.14 18.95 8.17
C TYR A 139 2.06 19.68 7.36
N THR A 140 2.41 20.87 6.88
CA THR A 140 1.52 21.70 6.06
C THR A 140 2.25 22.14 4.79
N ARG A 141 1.64 21.88 3.63
CA ARG A 141 2.11 22.36 2.33
C ARG A 141 0.89 22.78 1.53
N SER A 142 1.11 23.61 0.50
CA SER A 142 0.04 23.98 -0.42
C SER A 142 -0.38 22.81 -1.31
N ALA A 143 -1.58 22.88 -1.87
CA ALA A 143 -2.05 21.90 -2.84
C ALA A 143 -1.11 21.76 -4.03
N GLU A 144 -0.53 22.87 -4.49
CA GLU A 144 0.43 22.90 -5.60
C GLU A 144 1.73 22.17 -5.27
N VAL A 145 2.22 22.31 -4.04
CA VAL A 145 3.42 21.61 -3.57
C VAL A 145 3.17 20.12 -3.52
N PHE A 146 2.04 19.69 -2.95
CA PHE A 146 1.66 18.26 -2.92
C PHE A 146 1.51 17.69 -4.33
N ALA A 147 0.83 18.40 -5.21
CA ALA A 147 0.64 17.96 -6.60
C ALA A 147 1.99 17.82 -7.32
N ALA A 148 2.88 18.78 -7.20
CA ALA A 148 4.20 18.73 -7.80
C ALA A 148 5.06 17.59 -7.27
N PHE A 149 4.92 17.28 -5.97
CA PHE A 149 5.61 16.16 -5.32
C PHE A 149 5.16 14.80 -5.86
N HIS A 150 3.85 14.60 -5.99
CA HIS A 150 3.29 13.30 -6.40
C HIS A 150 3.25 13.08 -7.91
N ARG A 151 3.15 14.13 -8.71
CA ARG A 151 2.92 14.02 -10.16
C ARG A 151 3.95 13.15 -10.88
N PRO A 152 5.27 13.34 -10.71
CA PRO A 152 6.24 12.51 -11.44
C PRO A 152 6.10 11.03 -11.15
N ARG A 153 5.83 10.66 -9.89
CA ARG A 153 5.66 9.26 -9.50
C ARG A 153 4.37 8.68 -10.07
N VAL A 154 3.27 9.41 -9.96
CA VAL A 154 1.98 8.97 -10.53
C VAL A 154 2.13 8.71 -12.02
N GLU A 155 2.73 9.65 -12.76
CA GLU A 155 2.94 9.50 -14.19
C GLU A 155 3.83 8.31 -14.52
N ALA A 156 4.96 8.16 -13.84
CA ALA A 156 5.90 7.06 -14.09
C ALA A 156 5.28 5.70 -13.78
N LEU A 157 4.48 5.58 -12.71
CA LEU A 157 3.78 4.34 -12.37
C LEU A 157 2.75 3.96 -13.44
N LEU A 158 1.96 4.92 -13.89
CA LEU A 158 0.94 4.69 -14.92
C LEU A 158 1.58 4.35 -16.27
N ASP A 159 2.61 5.08 -16.66
CA ASP A 159 3.34 4.85 -17.91
C ASP A 159 4.00 3.47 -17.95
N ALA A 160 4.47 2.97 -16.81
CA ALA A 160 5.08 1.64 -16.72
C ALA A 160 4.05 0.51 -16.69
N GLY A 161 2.76 0.82 -16.61
CA GLY A 161 1.69 -0.16 -16.69
C GLY A 161 1.17 -0.69 -15.37
N ALA A 162 1.21 0.12 -14.30
CA ALA A 162 0.49 -0.21 -13.07
C ALA A 162 -1.01 -0.33 -13.36
N ASP A 163 -1.65 -1.37 -12.86
CA ASP A 163 -3.08 -1.62 -13.09
C ASP A 163 -3.97 -0.67 -12.28
N LEU A 164 -3.48 -0.26 -11.12
CA LEU A 164 -4.10 0.73 -10.25
C LEU A 164 -3.02 1.34 -9.35
N LEU A 165 -3.41 2.34 -8.57
CA LEU A 165 -2.52 2.99 -7.61
C LEU A 165 -2.94 2.65 -6.17
N ALA A 166 -1.95 2.40 -5.32
CA ALA A 166 -2.12 2.27 -3.89
C ALA A 166 -1.65 3.57 -3.24
N CYS A 167 -2.56 4.52 -3.06
CA CYS A 167 -2.29 5.77 -2.36
C CYS A 167 -2.44 5.48 -0.87
N GLU A 168 -1.32 5.27 -0.18
CA GLU A 168 -1.31 4.58 1.10
C GLU A 168 -0.60 5.35 2.20
N THR A 169 -0.90 4.98 3.44
CA THR A 169 -0.27 5.55 4.64
C THR A 169 -0.47 7.06 4.73
N LEU A 170 -1.65 7.52 4.33
CA LEU A 170 -1.96 8.94 4.17
C LEU A 170 -2.46 9.54 5.49
N PRO A 171 -1.74 10.52 6.08
CA PRO A 171 -2.09 11.08 7.38
C PRO A 171 -2.75 12.46 7.30
N SER A 172 -2.72 13.12 6.13
CA SER A 172 -3.09 14.53 5.98
C SER A 172 -4.26 14.71 5.02
N PHE A 173 -5.31 15.36 5.50
CA PHE A 173 -6.49 15.63 4.68
C PHE A 173 -6.18 16.56 3.49
N ALA A 174 -5.35 17.57 3.71
CA ALA A 174 -4.95 18.47 2.63
C ALA A 174 -4.19 17.72 1.53
N GLU A 175 -3.30 16.82 1.90
CA GLU A 175 -2.57 16.00 0.93
C GLU A 175 -3.49 15.01 0.21
N ILE A 176 -4.42 14.39 0.93
CA ILE A 176 -5.40 13.46 0.34
C ILE A 176 -6.21 14.17 -0.74
N LYS A 177 -6.70 15.37 -0.47
CA LYS A 177 -7.46 16.15 -1.46
C LYS A 177 -6.61 16.53 -2.66
N ALA A 178 -5.39 16.99 -2.44
CA ALA A 178 -4.47 17.36 -3.51
C ALA A 178 -4.14 16.16 -4.40
N LEU A 179 -3.94 14.99 -3.80
CA LEU A 179 -3.66 13.78 -4.55
C LEU A 179 -4.87 13.31 -5.36
N ALA A 180 -6.06 13.33 -4.78
CA ALA A 180 -7.29 13.00 -5.50
C ALA A 180 -7.54 13.95 -6.68
N ASP A 181 -7.32 15.25 -6.48
CA ASP A 181 -7.41 16.25 -7.56
C ASP A 181 -6.40 15.98 -8.66
N LEU A 182 -5.17 15.63 -8.30
CA LEU A 182 -4.12 15.29 -9.26
C LEU A 182 -4.54 14.14 -10.17
N LEU A 183 -5.18 13.11 -9.61
CA LEU A 183 -5.60 11.94 -10.37
C LEU A 183 -6.63 12.27 -11.46
N THR A 184 -7.37 13.36 -11.32
CA THR A 184 -8.35 13.78 -12.34
C THR A 184 -7.70 14.13 -13.68
N ALA A 185 -6.42 14.48 -13.68
CA ALA A 185 -5.65 14.71 -14.92
C ALA A 185 -5.34 13.41 -15.67
N TYR A 186 -5.56 12.26 -15.05
CA TYR A 186 -5.28 10.94 -15.60
C TYR A 186 -6.56 10.10 -15.60
N PRO A 187 -7.45 10.28 -16.59
CA PRO A 187 -8.81 9.72 -16.56
C PRO A 187 -8.90 8.20 -16.42
N ARG A 188 -7.84 7.48 -16.83
CA ARG A 188 -7.78 6.01 -16.72
C ARG A 188 -7.27 5.53 -15.38
N ALA A 189 -6.68 6.40 -14.55
CA ALA A 189 -6.17 6.01 -13.26
C ALA A 189 -7.30 5.59 -12.32
N ARG A 190 -7.07 4.51 -11.59
CA ARG A 190 -7.93 4.05 -10.49
C ARG A 190 -7.03 3.85 -9.29
N ALA A 191 -7.56 4.13 -8.11
CA ALA A 191 -6.75 4.07 -6.89
C ALA A 191 -7.59 3.63 -5.70
N TRP A 192 -6.95 2.96 -4.75
CA TRP A 192 -7.47 2.98 -3.39
C TRP A 192 -6.73 4.06 -2.59
N PHE A 193 -7.41 4.58 -1.57
CA PHE A 193 -6.84 5.52 -0.61
C PHE A 193 -6.86 4.86 0.77
N SER A 194 -5.71 4.74 1.39
CA SER A 194 -5.54 4.09 2.68
C SER A 194 -4.88 5.05 3.66
N PHE A 195 -5.38 5.08 4.88
CA PHE A 195 -5.08 6.13 5.85
C PHE A 195 -4.31 5.62 7.05
N THR A 196 -3.52 6.51 7.67
CA THR A 196 -3.06 6.34 9.04
C THR A 196 -3.94 7.17 9.98
N LEU A 197 -4.20 6.63 11.15
CA LEU A 197 -5.23 7.14 12.03
C LEU A 197 -4.68 7.56 13.39
N ARG A 198 -5.32 8.59 13.98
CA ARG A 198 -5.12 8.97 15.37
C ARG A 198 -5.95 8.08 16.30
N ASP A 199 -7.15 7.72 15.87
CA ASP A 199 -8.08 6.80 16.52
C ASP A 199 -9.02 6.22 15.47
N SER A 200 -9.99 5.40 15.86
CA SER A 200 -10.89 4.72 14.92
C SER A 200 -11.77 5.65 14.08
N GLU A 201 -11.87 6.92 14.42
CA GLU A 201 -12.75 7.87 13.77
C GLU A 201 -12.04 9.10 13.19
N HIS A 202 -10.71 9.24 13.44
CA HIS A 202 -9.94 10.41 13.04
C HIS A 202 -8.66 10.03 12.31
N LEU A 203 -8.41 10.75 11.23
CA LEU A 203 -7.13 10.74 10.52
C LEU A 203 -6.01 11.18 11.46
N SER A 204 -4.76 10.82 11.17
CA SER A 204 -3.61 11.19 11.99
C SER A 204 -3.53 12.70 12.29
N ASP A 205 -3.91 13.54 11.33
CA ASP A 205 -3.92 15.00 11.50
C ASP A 205 -5.13 15.52 12.33
N GLY A 206 -6.02 14.63 12.77
CA GLY A 206 -7.19 14.97 13.57
C GLY A 206 -8.47 15.19 12.78
N THR A 207 -8.42 15.17 11.46
CA THR A 207 -9.63 15.33 10.63
C THR A 207 -10.57 14.15 10.85
N PRO A 208 -11.88 14.38 11.08
CA PRO A 208 -12.84 13.28 11.16
C PRO A 208 -12.88 12.48 9.84
N LEU A 209 -12.88 11.16 9.93
CA LEU A 209 -12.93 10.30 8.74
C LEU A 209 -14.18 10.55 7.89
N ARG A 210 -15.30 10.94 8.51
CA ARG A 210 -16.51 11.29 7.75
C ARG A 210 -16.26 12.42 6.75
N ASP A 211 -15.41 13.39 7.10
CA ASP A 211 -15.08 14.51 6.22
C ASP A 211 -14.18 14.07 5.09
N VAL A 212 -13.23 13.18 5.39
CA VAL A 212 -12.33 12.58 4.39
C VAL A 212 -13.14 11.77 3.37
N VAL A 213 -14.02 10.90 3.84
CA VAL A 213 -14.85 10.04 3.00
C VAL A 213 -15.81 10.89 2.15
N ALA A 214 -16.42 11.91 2.73
CA ALA A 214 -17.32 12.82 2.02
C ALA A 214 -16.59 13.53 0.86
N ALA A 215 -15.35 13.99 1.10
CA ALA A 215 -14.55 14.63 0.06
C ALA A 215 -14.19 13.65 -1.06
N LEU A 216 -13.77 12.44 -0.72
CA LEU A 216 -13.37 11.42 -1.71
C LEU A 216 -14.56 10.87 -2.51
N ALA A 217 -15.78 10.98 -2.01
CA ALA A 217 -16.98 10.55 -2.73
C ALA A 217 -17.20 11.29 -4.05
N HIS A 218 -16.58 12.46 -4.23
CA HIS A 218 -16.64 13.22 -5.48
C HIS A 218 -15.67 12.74 -6.56
N TYR A 219 -14.84 11.74 -6.26
CA TYR A 219 -13.81 11.24 -7.16
C TYR A 219 -14.09 9.80 -7.56
N PRO A 220 -14.71 9.56 -8.75
CA PRO A 220 -15.03 8.20 -9.18
C PRO A 220 -13.80 7.32 -9.44
N GLN A 221 -12.62 7.91 -9.54
CA GLN A 221 -11.37 7.19 -9.69
C GLN A 221 -10.92 6.50 -8.40
N VAL A 222 -11.46 6.91 -7.24
CA VAL A 222 -11.22 6.27 -5.94
C VAL A 222 -12.18 5.08 -5.84
N ILE A 223 -11.63 3.88 -5.93
CA ILE A 223 -12.42 2.64 -6.04
C ILE A 223 -12.45 1.81 -4.76
N ALA A 224 -11.66 2.16 -3.77
CA ALA A 224 -11.65 1.54 -2.44
C ALA A 224 -11.04 2.50 -1.44
N LEU A 225 -11.43 2.36 -0.18
CA LEU A 225 -10.91 3.14 0.95
C LEU A 225 -10.50 2.19 2.07
N GLY A 226 -9.52 2.58 2.87
CA GLY A 226 -9.15 1.74 4.00
C GLY A 226 -8.05 2.27 4.88
N ILE A 227 -7.37 1.32 5.52
CA ILE A 227 -6.35 1.57 6.53
C ILE A 227 -5.18 0.64 6.33
N ASN A 228 -3.99 1.11 6.61
CA ASN A 228 -2.77 0.31 6.56
C ASN A 228 -1.74 0.81 7.58
N CYS A 229 -0.72 0.00 7.83
CA CYS A 229 0.33 0.32 8.82
C CYS A 229 -0.27 0.69 10.19
N ILE A 230 -1.20 -0.13 10.64
CA ILE A 230 -1.94 0.03 11.88
C ILE A 230 -1.79 -1.25 12.71
N ALA A 231 -1.87 -1.14 14.03
CA ALA A 231 -1.85 -2.31 14.90
C ALA A 231 -3.12 -3.15 14.70
N LEU A 232 -2.98 -4.47 14.78
CA LEU A 232 -4.09 -5.41 14.56
C LEU A 232 -5.31 -5.09 15.42
N GLU A 233 -5.10 -4.83 16.71
CA GLU A 233 -6.16 -4.53 17.67
C GLU A 233 -6.98 -3.29 17.35
N ASN A 234 -6.47 -2.41 16.50
CA ASN A 234 -7.14 -1.16 16.13
C ASN A 234 -7.88 -1.23 14.80
N THR A 235 -7.79 -2.35 14.08
CA THR A 235 -8.34 -2.48 12.72
C THR A 235 -9.84 -2.54 12.66
N THR A 236 -10.47 -3.39 13.47
CA THR A 236 -11.90 -3.70 13.36
C THR A 236 -12.78 -2.50 13.62
N ALA A 237 -12.50 -1.74 14.69
CA ALA A 237 -13.28 -0.54 15.02
C ALA A 237 -13.19 0.51 13.91
N ALA A 238 -12.00 0.71 13.34
CA ALA A 238 -11.79 1.65 12.25
C ALA A 238 -12.54 1.22 10.97
N LEU A 239 -12.50 -0.06 10.64
CA LEU A 239 -13.23 -0.61 9.49
C LEU A 239 -14.75 -0.47 9.67
N GLN A 240 -15.26 -0.78 10.87
CA GLN A 240 -16.68 -0.61 11.18
C GLN A 240 -17.13 0.83 11.02
N HIS A 241 -16.32 1.77 11.46
CA HIS A 241 -16.60 3.20 11.29
C HIS A 241 -16.63 3.58 9.80
N LEU A 242 -15.63 3.19 9.03
CA LEU A 242 -15.59 3.44 7.58
C LEU A 242 -16.77 2.79 6.86
N GLN A 243 -17.15 1.55 7.24
CA GLN A 243 -18.30 0.86 6.66
C GLN A 243 -19.60 1.67 6.81
N SER A 244 -19.74 2.40 7.91
CA SER A 244 -20.90 3.27 8.13
C SER A 244 -20.90 4.53 7.26
N LEU A 245 -19.78 4.88 6.65
CA LEU A 245 -19.59 6.12 5.89
C LEU A 245 -19.57 5.93 4.37
N THR A 246 -19.31 4.71 3.88
CA THR A 246 -19.14 4.45 2.45
C THR A 246 -19.65 3.07 2.06
N THR A 247 -20.06 2.94 0.79
CA THR A 247 -20.38 1.63 0.18
C THR A 247 -19.22 1.05 -0.63
N LEU A 248 -18.11 1.78 -0.75
CA LEU A 248 -16.93 1.28 -1.45
C LEU A 248 -16.33 0.07 -0.71
N PRO A 249 -15.68 -0.84 -1.44
CA PRO A 249 -14.90 -1.90 -0.80
C PRO A 249 -13.87 -1.32 0.15
N LEU A 250 -13.66 -1.95 1.30
CA LEU A 250 -12.65 -1.50 2.25
C LEU A 250 -11.36 -2.31 2.13
N VAL A 251 -10.25 -1.62 2.34
CA VAL A 251 -8.89 -2.17 2.29
C VAL A 251 -8.32 -2.22 3.69
N VAL A 252 -7.71 -3.34 4.07
CA VAL A 252 -6.96 -3.45 5.33
C VAL A 252 -5.67 -4.23 5.12
N TYR A 253 -4.54 -3.61 5.46
CA TYR A 253 -3.23 -4.27 5.49
C TYR A 253 -2.43 -3.71 6.67
N PRO A 254 -2.66 -4.30 7.84
CA PRO A 254 -2.05 -3.85 9.09
C PRO A 254 -0.63 -4.39 9.25
N ASN A 255 0.04 -3.93 10.31
CA ASN A 255 1.29 -4.52 10.76
C ASN A 255 1.05 -5.93 11.31
N SER A 256 2.11 -6.71 11.44
CA SER A 256 2.04 -8.01 12.11
C SER A 256 1.64 -7.83 13.59
N GLY A 257 1.25 -8.92 14.25
CA GLY A 257 0.95 -8.90 15.69
C GLY A 257 2.17 -8.74 16.59
N GLU A 258 3.36 -8.55 16.00
CA GLU A 258 4.59 -8.29 16.74
C GLU A 258 4.66 -6.86 17.26
N HIS A 259 5.13 -6.70 18.50
CA HIS A 259 5.39 -5.40 19.10
C HIS A 259 6.89 -5.12 19.16
N TYR A 260 7.27 -3.89 18.83
CA TYR A 260 8.67 -3.47 18.87
C TYR A 260 9.06 -3.07 20.29
N ASP A 261 10.10 -3.71 20.81
CA ASP A 261 10.73 -3.34 22.08
C ASP A 261 11.89 -2.39 21.81
N ALA A 262 11.73 -1.13 22.18
CA ALA A 262 12.74 -0.09 21.96
C ALA A 262 14.00 -0.29 22.83
N VAL A 263 13.90 -1.02 23.93
CA VAL A 263 15.03 -1.28 24.83
C VAL A 263 15.93 -2.37 24.25
N SER A 264 15.34 -3.50 23.87
CA SER A 264 16.08 -4.61 23.26
C SER A 264 16.33 -4.40 21.76
N LYS A 265 15.66 -3.42 21.14
CA LYS A 265 15.65 -3.18 19.69
C LYS A 265 15.21 -4.41 18.89
N THR A 266 14.26 -5.16 19.44
CA THR A 266 13.75 -6.40 18.85
C THR A 266 12.22 -6.37 18.78
N TRP A 267 11.68 -7.24 17.93
CA TRP A 267 10.24 -7.44 17.77
C TRP A 267 9.81 -8.67 18.55
N HIS A 268 8.70 -8.57 19.28
CA HIS A 268 8.17 -9.65 20.11
C HIS A 268 6.68 -9.85 19.89
N HIS A 269 6.25 -11.12 20.02
CA HIS A 269 4.83 -11.44 20.17
C HIS A 269 4.47 -11.34 21.66
N HIS A 270 3.38 -10.62 21.97
CA HIS A 270 2.85 -10.53 23.32
C HIS A 270 1.59 -11.41 23.45
N GLY A 271 1.60 -12.32 24.43
CA GLY A 271 0.45 -13.12 24.84
C GLY A 271 0.42 -14.53 24.27
N GLU A 272 -0.45 -15.37 24.88
CA GLU A 272 -0.59 -16.79 24.55
C GLU A 272 -1.30 -17.02 23.21
N ALA A 273 -2.07 -16.05 22.73
CA ALA A 273 -2.69 -16.08 21.42
C ALA A 273 -1.92 -15.13 20.50
N CYS A 274 -1.05 -15.67 19.65
CA CYS A 274 -0.48 -14.92 18.54
C CYS A 274 -1.63 -14.44 17.65
N GLU A 275 -1.99 -13.18 17.77
CA GLU A 275 -2.92 -12.56 16.86
C GLU A 275 -2.31 -12.54 15.47
N THR A 276 -3.03 -13.05 14.49
CA THR A 276 -2.59 -13.19 13.11
C THR A 276 -3.57 -12.51 12.18
N LEU A 277 -3.13 -12.21 10.96
CA LEU A 277 -4.01 -11.68 9.93
C LEU A 277 -5.19 -12.62 9.70
N ALA A 278 -4.92 -13.91 9.60
CA ALA A 278 -5.97 -14.93 9.39
C ALA A 278 -6.94 -14.99 10.56
N GLY A 279 -6.47 -14.78 11.77
CA GLY A 279 -7.32 -14.74 12.97
C GLY A 279 -8.31 -13.59 12.99
N TYR A 280 -7.94 -12.45 12.42
CA TYR A 280 -8.81 -11.27 12.30
C TYR A 280 -9.75 -11.31 11.10
N LEU A 281 -9.51 -12.19 10.15
CA LEU A 281 -10.25 -12.20 8.88
C LEU A 281 -11.78 -12.19 9.04
N PRO A 282 -12.38 -13.02 9.93
CA PRO A 282 -13.85 -12.99 10.11
C PRO A 282 -14.37 -11.63 10.56
N GLN A 283 -13.65 -10.94 11.45
CA GLN A 283 -14.02 -9.59 11.90
C GLN A 283 -13.94 -8.59 10.77
N TRP A 284 -12.89 -8.65 9.96
CA TRP A 284 -12.69 -7.73 8.85
C TRP A 284 -13.76 -7.91 7.76
N LEU A 285 -14.06 -9.15 7.41
CA LEU A 285 -15.11 -9.43 6.43
C LEU A 285 -16.48 -8.90 6.91
N GLY A 286 -16.79 -9.10 8.20
CA GLY A 286 -18.00 -8.57 8.81
C GLY A 286 -18.05 -7.03 8.84
N ALA A 287 -16.88 -6.38 8.85
CA ALA A 287 -16.74 -4.93 8.84
C ALA A 287 -16.63 -4.33 7.42
N GLY A 288 -16.80 -5.13 6.37
CA GLY A 288 -16.83 -4.65 4.98
C GLY A 288 -15.49 -4.68 4.26
N ALA A 289 -14.45 -5.29 4.84
CA ALA A 289 -13.16 -5.42 4.16
C ALA A 289 -13.29 -6.39 2.98
N LYS A 290 -12.74 -5.97 1.84
CA LYS A 290 -12.75 -6.72 0.58
C LYS A 290 -11.36 -6.87 -0.04
N LEU A 291 -10.38 -6.07 0.38
CA LEU A 291 -8.98 -6.17 -0.01
C LEU A 291 -8.17 -6.32 1.27
N ILE A 292 -7.45 -7.42 1.42
CA ILE A 292 -6.87 -7.81 2.71
C ILE A 292 -5.45 -8.32 2.50
N GLY A 293 -4.51 -7.75 3.22
CA GLY A 293 -3.11 -8.16 3.21
C GLY A 293 -2.38 -7.71 4.45
N GLY A 294 -1.10 -7.43 4.32
CA GLY A 294 -0.27 -7.01 5.44
C GLY A 294 0.68 -5.88 5.11
N CYS A 295 1.13 -5.17 6.13
CA CYS A 295 2.13 -4.12 6.06
C CYS A 295 3.40 -4.55 6.82
N CYS A 296 3.95 -3.71 7.68
CA CYS A 296 5.24 -3.99 8.34
C CYS A 296 5.28 -5.34 9.04
N ARG A 297 6.36 -6.06 8.85
CA ARG A 297 6.67 -7.35 9.50
C ARG A 297 5.78 -8.53 9.10
N THR A 298 4.85 -8.35 8.17
CA THR A 298 4.07 -9.47 7.63
C THR A 298 4.89 -10.24 6.59
N THR A 299 4.57 -11.52 6.42
CA THR A 299 5.38 -12.48 5.66
C THR A 299 4.56 -13.20 4.59
N PRO A 300 5.20 -13.89 3.64
CA PRO A 300 4.49 -14.78 2.72
C PRO A 300 3.64 -15.84 3.42
N LYS A 301 4.07 -16.32 4.60
CA LYS A 301 3.26 -17.27 5.39
C LYS A 301 1.95 -16.64 5.86
N ASP A 302 1.99 -15.39 6.33
CA ASP A 302 0.78 -14.67 6.73
C ASP A 302 -0.21 -14.56 5.56
N ILE A 303 0.30 -14.29 4.37
CA ILE A 303 -0.52 -14.19 3.16
C ILE A 303 -1.06 -15.56 2.73
N ALA A 304 -0.25 -16.61 2.83
CA ALA A 304 -0.70 -17.98 2.54
C ALA A 304 -1.84 -18.40 3.47
N ASP A 305 -1.77 -18.05 4.75
CA ASP A 305 -2.81 -18.34 5.73
C ASP A 305 -4.12 -17.58 5.41
N LEU A 306 -4.02 -16.33 4.93
CA LEU A 306 -5.19 -15.60 4.43
C LEU A 306 -5.77 -16.28 3.18
N ASN A 307 -4.93 -16.63 2.24
CA ASN A 307 -5.37 -17.25 0.98
C ASN A 307 -6.06 -18.57 1.21
N ALA A 308 -5.67 -19.33 2.23
CA ALA A 308 -6.31 -20.60 2.59
C ALA A 308 -7.79 -20.44 2.97
N GLN A 309 -8.22 -19.23 3.33
CA GLN A 309 -9.60 -18.93 3.73
C GLN A 309 -10.40 -18.21 2.62
N ARG A 310 -9.82 -18.06 1.45
CA ARG A 310 -10.48 -17.42 0.28
C ARG A 310 -11.51 -18.34 -0.38
#